data_2dc0aa252b413f24e9cf0280182aa3a7
#
_entry.id   2dc0aa252b413f24e9cf0280182aa3a7
#
_cell.length_a   1.000
_cell.length_b   1.000
_cell.length_c   1.000
_cell.angle_alpha   90.00
_cell.angle_beta   90.00
_cell.angle_gamma   90.00
#
_symmetry.space_group_name_H-M   'P 1'
#
loop_
_entity.id
_entity.type
_entity.pdbx_description
1 polymer ?
#
loop_
_entity_poly.entity_id
_entity_poly.type
_entity_poly.pdbx_seq_one_letter_code
_entity_poly.pdbx_strand_id
1 'polypeptide(L)'
;MADDLEAALRRAIRDDAIGLAYQPKLEFRSGRVVGVEALARWTDGERGPQSPSVFIPLAEERGLIGAITEAGLRAALRQWLVWREQGIVLDIAYNISPTLLGDLEFPDRLERLCVEAGVPAEHVTLELTEGATQHVVHLMDTLTRLRIKGIRAAIDDFGTGYSSLLQLRQLPFNELKIDKWFVTDSTRSADSALIIHSIIDLAHGLGMSVTAEGVASEAEFDLLARYGCDLAQGELIAMPMAGDALAHWLLENGARWRERAAR
;
A
#
# COMPACT_ATOMS: atom_id res chain seq x y z
N MET A 1 16.85 -2.54 -26.56
CA MET A 1 15.53 -2.61 -25.89
C MET A 1 15.59 -2.23 -24.39
N ALA A 2 16.40 -2.88 -23.55
CA ALA A 2 16.51 -2.49 -22.13
C ALA A 2 17.09 -1.07 -21.94
N ASP A 3 18.15 -0.74 -22.67
CA ASP A 3 18.80 0.58 -22.60
C ASP A 3 17.86 1.72 -23.06
N ASP A 4 17.01 1.46 -24.05
CA ASP A 4 16.02 2.45 -24.50
C ASP A 4 14.93 2.70 -23.46
N LEU A 5 14.50 1.64 -22.74
CA LEU A 5 13.49 1.78 -21.68
C LEU A 5 14.11 2.50 -20.46
N GLU A 6 15.37 2.21 -20.13
CA GLU A 6 16.10 2.95 -19.10
C GLU A 6 16.19 4.44 -19.44
N ALA A 7 16.58 4.79 -20.67
CA ALA A 7 16.67 6.18 -21.10
C ALA A 7 15.30 6.88 -21.04
N ALA A 8 14.22 6.19 -21.40
CA ALA A 8 12.86 6.70 -21.28
C ALA A 8 12.45 6.89 -19.82
N LEU A 9 12.78 5.93 -18.94
CA LEU A 9 12.52 6.01 -17.51
C LEU A 9 13.26 7.18 -16.85
N ARG A 10 14.53 7.38 -17.19
CA ARG A 10 15.32 8.54 -16.73
C ARG A 10 14.71 9.87 -17.18
N ARG A 11 14.17 9.94 -18.39
CA ARG A 11 13.42 11.13 -18.85
C ARG A 11 12.17 11.33 -18.03
N ALA A 12 11.35 10.27 -17.88
CA ALA A 12 10.10 10.33 -17.11
C ALA A 12 10.31 10.80 -15.66
N ILE A 13 11.39 10.36 -15.00
CA ILE A 13 11.76 10.82 -13.66
C ILE A 13 12.10 12.32 -13.66
N ARG A 14 12.91 12.78 -14.62
CA ARG A 14 13.28 14.21 -14.69
C ARG A 14 12.09 15.11 -14.99
N ASP A 15 11.17 14.64 -15.80
CA ASP A 15 10.03 15.40 -16.31
C ASP A 15 8.77 15.26 -15.41
N ASP A 16 8.91 14.62 -14.21
CA ASP A 16 7.83 14.32 -13.24
C ASP A 16 6.64 13.59 -13.89
N ALA A 17 6.94 12.71 -14.88
CA ALA A 17 5.95 12.02 -15.70
C ALA A 17 5.51 10.66 -15.14
N ILE A 18 5.96 10.30 -13.94
CA ILE A 18 5.50 9.10 -13.22
C ILE A 18 4.33 9.53 -12.32
N GLY A 19 3.13 9.14 -12.72
CA GLY A 19 1.91 9.45 -12.00
C GLY A 19 1.54 8.39 -10.95
N LEU A 20 0.42 8.62 -10.28
CA LEU A 20 -0.16 7.71 -9.30
C LEU A 20 -1.62 7.41 -9.63
N ALA A 21 -2.03 6.17 -9.36
CA ALA A 21 -3.43 5.80 -9.20
C ALA A 21 -3.66 5.38 -7.75
N TYR A 22 -4.87 5.61 -7.26
CA TYR A 22 -5.22 5.39 -5.86
C TYR A 22 -6.31 4.34 -5.76
N GLN A 23 -6.08 3.29 -4.96
CA GLN A 23 -7.06 2.25 -4.71
C GLN A 23 -7.60 2.36 -3.29
N PRO A 24 -8.93 2.46 -3.10
CA PRO A 24 -9.53 2.63 -1.78
C PRO A 24 -9.33 1.41 -0.87
N LYS A 25 -9.02 1.68 0.41
CA LYS A 25 -9.09 0.74 1.54
C LYS A 25 -10.36 1.02 2.33
N LEU A 26 -11.28 0.05 2.34
CA LEU A 26 -12.58 0.13 3.01
C LEU A 26 -12.51 -0.52 4.39
N GLU A 27 -12.92 0.19 5.43
CA GLU A 27 -13.05 -0.38 6.77
C GLU A 27 -14.35 -1.15 6.92
N PHE A 28 -14.28 -2.44 7.29
CA PHE A 28 -15.45 -3.29 7.46
C PHE A 28 -16.42 -2.77 8.52
N ARG A 29 -15.88 -2.31 9.66
CA ARG A 29 -16.67 -1.88 10.81
C ARG A 29 -17.56 -0.68 10.54
N SER A 30 -17.06 0.32 9.82
CA SER A 30 -17.77 1.59 9.59
C SER A 30 -18.34 1.72 8.19
N GLY A 31 -17.90 0.86 7.24
CA GLY A 31 -18.21 1.00 5.82
C GLY A 31 -17.64 2.29 5.21
N ARG A 32 -16.60 2.86 5.81
CA ARG A 32 -15.94 4.07 5.31
C ARG A 32 -14.63 3.72 4.62
N VAL A 33 -14.32 4.43 3.57
CA VAL A 33 -12.95 4.45 3.06
C VAL A 33 -12.10 5.26 4.02
N VAL A 34 -11.07 4.64 4.58
CA VAL A 34 -10.18 5.23 5.60
C VAL A 34 -8.78 5.50 5.06
N GLY A 35 -8.44 4.90 3.92
CA GLY A 35 -7.15 5.07 3.28
C GLY A 35 -7.16 4.67 1.82
N VAL A 36 -6.03 4.86 1.18
CA VAL A 36 -5.77 4.46 -0.21
C VAL A 36 -4.39 3.86 -0.34
N GLU A 37 -4.21 2.94 -1.26
CA GLU A 37 -2.90 2.56 -1.76
C GLU A 37 -2.56 3.41 -2.99
N ALA A 38 -1.40 4.08 -2.96
CA ALA A 38 -0.89 4.88 -4.06
C ALA A 38 0.04 4.03 -4.94
N LEU A 39 -0.44 3.73 -6.13
CA LEU A 39 0.16 2.81 -7.09
C LEU A 39 0.83 3.58 -8.23
N ALA A 40 2.12 3.41 -8.41
CA ALA A 40 2.88 4.06 -9.47
C ALA A 40 2.31 3.72 -10.87
N ARG A 41 2.22 4.73 -11.71
CA ARG A 41 1.75 4.62 -13.11
C ARG A 41 2.72 5.38 -14.01
N TRP A 42 3.16 4.74 -15.06
CA TRP A 42 4.01 5.36 -16.06
C TRP A 42 3.47 5.09 -17.46
N THR A 43 3.31 6.15 -18.22
CA THR A 43 2.98 6.07 -19.65
C THR A 43 4.15 6.66 -20.44
N ASP A 44 4.88 5.82 -21.15
CA ASP A 44 5.92 6.27 -22.09
C ASP A 44 5.27 6.83 -23.36
N GLY A 45 5.77 7.97 -23.83
CA GLY A 45 5.17 8.65 -24.99
C GLY A 45 5.22 7.85 -26.29
N GLU A 46 6.17 6.92 -26.43
CA GLU A 46 6.33 6.09 -27.62
C GLU A 46 5.75 4.68 -27.46
N ARG A 47 5.86 4.11 -26.22
CA ARG A 47 5.52 2.72 -25.92
C ARG A 47 4.17 2.57 -25.22
N GLY A 48 3.54 3.68 -24.83
CA GLY A 48 2.29 3.66 -24.08
C GLY A 48 2.45 3.27 -22.60
N PRO A 49 1.37 2.77 -21.97
CA PRO A 49 1.38 2.41 -20.54
C PRO A 49 2.41 1.32 -20.22
N GLN A 50 3.23 1.56 -19.21
CA GLN A 50 4.25 0.62 -18.74
C GLN A 50 3.82 -0.02 -17.41
N SER A 51 3.91 -1.35 -17.32
CA SER A 51 3.58 -2.06 -16.08
C SER A 51 4.60 -1.77 -14.97
N PRO A 52 4.17 -1.53 -13.73
CA PRO A 52 5.06 -1.45 -12.57
C PRO A 52 5.96 -2.69 -12.44
N SER A 53 5.47 -3.89 -12.77
CA SER A 53 6.26 -5.12 -12.76
C SER A 53 7.41 -5.15 -13.77
N VAL A 54 7.46 -4.19 -14.71
CA VAL A 54 8.54 -4.04 -15.68
C VAL A 54 9.47 -2.91 -15.29
N PHE A 55 8.94 -1.72 -14.97
CA PHE A 55 9.79 -0.56 -14.76
C PHE A 55 10.35 -0.45 -13.34
N ILE A 56 9.69 -1.02 -12.31
CA ILE A 56 10.20 -1.00 -10.94
C ILE A 56 11.46 -1.87 -10.80
N PRO A 57 11.49 -3.15 -11.26
CA PRO A 57 12.73 -3.94 -11.25
C PRO A 57 13.86 -3.30 -12.05
N LEU A 58 13.57 -2.69 -13.20
CA LEU A 58 14.55 -1.95 -13.98
C LEU A 58 15.11 -0.76 -13.17
N ALA A 59 14.26 -0.02 -12.46
CA ALA A 59 14.67 1.09 -11.63
C ALA A 59 15.58 0.64 -10.46
N GLU A 60 15.29 -0.50 -9.87
CA GLU A 60 16.12 -1.11 -8.82
C GLU A 60 17.50 -1.48 -9.37
N GLU A 61 17.53 -2.22 -10.47
CA GLU A 61 18.77 -2.65 -11.14
C GLU A 61 19.68 -1.46 -11.54
N ARG A 62 19.06 -0.35 -11.95
CA ARG A 62 19.75 0.85 -12.44
C ARG A 62 19.96 1.94 -11.37
N GLY A 63 19.61 1.67 -10.10
CA GLY A 63 19.74 2.63 -9.00
C GLY A 63 18.85 3.86 -9.11
N LEU A 64 17.70 3.74 -9.82
CA LEU A 64 16.73 4.82 -10.04
C LEU A 64 15.58 4.79 -9.05
N ILE A 65 15.44 3.69 -8.29
CA ILE A 65 14.27 3.45 -7.45
C ILE A 65 14.09 4.53 -6.37
N GLY A 66 15.18 5.07 -5.81
CA GLY A 66 15.12 6.16 -4.84
C GLY A 66 14.47 7.41 -5.40
N ALA A 67 14.84 7.79 -6.64
CA ALA A 67 14.27 8.96 -7.30
C ALA A 67 12.77 8.77 -7.62
N ILE A 68 12.38 7.58 -8.09
CA ILE A 68 10.96 7.23 -8.33
C ILE A 68 10.17 7.29 -7.03
N THR A 69 10.69 6.70 -5.96
CA THR A 69 10.01 6.68 -4.66
C THR A 69 9.81 8.09 -4.12
N GLU A 70 10.84 8.93 -4.19
CA GLU A 70 10.73 10.30 -3.71
C GLU A 70 9.74 11.13 -4.54
N ALA A 71 9.78 11.03 -5.87
CA ALA A 71 8.83 11.70 -6.76
C ALA A 71 7.38 11.23 -6.49
N GLY A 72 7.17 9.91 -6.35
CA GLY A 72 5.86 9.34 -6.04
C GLY A 72 5.34 9.77 -4.67
N LEU A 73 6.18 9.77 -3.62
CA LEU A 73 5.79 10.25 -2.30
C LEU A 73 5.42 11.75 -2.33
N ARG A 74 6.20 12.58 -3.01
CA ARG A 74 5.85 14.01 -3.20
C ARG A 74 4.50 14.17 -3.91
N ALA A 75 4.23 13.38 -4.94
CA ALA A 75 2.95 13.40 -5.66
C ALA A 75 1.79 12.95 -4.76
N ALA A 76 1.97 11.89 -3.97
CA ALA A 76 0.98 11.38 -3.03
C ALA A 76 0.65 12.42 -1.94
N LEU A 77 1.67 13.06 -1.35
CA LEU A 77 1.49 14.12 -0.35
C LEU A 77 0.78 15.35 -0.93
N ARG A 78 1.11 15.78 -2.18
CA ARG A 78 0.38 16.85 -2.86
C ARG A 78 -1.10 16.50 -3.05
N GLN A 79 -1.38 15.26 -3.47
CA GLN A 79 -2.76 14.80 -3.65
C GLN A 79 -3.53 14.75 -2.32
N TRP A 80 -2.89 14.37 -1.23
CA TRP A 80 -3.48 14.38 0.09
C TRP A 80 -3.94 15.78 0.50
N LEU A 81 -3.15 16.83 0.21
CA LEU A 81 -3.54 18.22 0.47
C LEU A 81 -4.78 18.63 -0.31
N VAL A 82 -4.84 18.26 -1.62
CA VAL A 82 -6.02 18.51 -2.44
C VAL A 82 -7.27 17.86 -1.84
N TRP A 83 -7.16 16.62 -1.37
CA TRP A 83 -8.29 15.96 -0.70
C TRP A 83 -8.66 16.60 0.63
N ARG A 84 -7.67 17.00 1.43
CA ARG A 84 -7.92 17.71 2.70
C ARG A 84 -8.68 19.02 2.50
N GLU A 85 -8.37 19.79 1.46
CA GLU A 85 -9.11 21.00 1.10
C GLU A 85 -10.57 20.71 0.74
N GLN A 86 -10.86 19.51 0.27
CA GLN A 86 -12.22 19.03 -0.03
C GLN A 86 -12.90 18.37 1.20
N GLY A 87 -12.25 18.39 2.38
CA GLY A 87 -12.77 17.74 3.59
C GLY A 87 -12.58 16.23 3.62
N ILE A 88 -11.76 15.67 2.72
CA ILE A 88 -11.43 14.25 2.65
C ILE A 88 -10.08 14.02 3.32
N VAL A 89 -10.06 13.23 4.40
CA VAL A 89 -8.83 12.86 5.09
C VAL A 89 -8.69 11.34 5.02
N LEU A 90 -7.67 10.87 4.30
CA LEU A 90 -7.37 9.46 4.05
C LEU A 90 -5.92 9.17 4.42
N ASP A 91 -5.67 7.96 4.91
CA ASP A 91 -4.30 7.46 5.02
C ASP A 91 -3.78 7.06 3.64
N ILE A 92 -2.50 7.30 3.37
CA ILE A 92 -1.86 6.90 2.12
C ILE A 92 -0.86 5.79 2.40
N ALA A 93 -1.06 4.65 1.77
CA ALA A 93 -0.08 3.57 1.71
C ALA A 93 0.73 3.68 0.42
N TYR A 94 2.05 3.47 0.52
CA TYR A 94 2.98 3.56 -0.60
C TYR A 94 3.98 2.41 -0.58
N ASN A 95 4.08 1.70 -1.70
CA ASN A 95 5.01 0.59 -1.87
C ASN A 95 6.45 1.07 -1.95
N ILE A 96 7.34 0.50 -1.13
CA ILE A 96 8.76 0.84 -1.14
C ILE A 96 9.65 -0.36 -1.45
N SER A 97 10.72 -0.11 -2.19
CA SER A 97 11.74 -1.11 -2.44
C SER A 97 12.55 -1.40 -1.17
N PRO A 98 12.86 -2.68 -0.90
CA PRO A 98 13.72 -3.07 0.20
C PRO A 98 15.10 -2.41 0.16
N THR A 99 15.59 -2.04 -1.02
CA THR A 99 16.89 -1.39 -1.19
C THR A 99 16.98 -0.05 -0.48
N LEU A 100 15.85 0.64 -0.30
CA LEU A 100 15.79 1.93 0.40
C LEU A 100 15.87 1.79 1.92
N LEU A 101 15.51 0.63 2.46
CA LEU A 101 15.56 0.37 3.90
C LEU A 101 16.99 0.15 4.42
N GLY A 102 17.93 -0.13 3.53
CA GLY A 102 19.36 -0.15 3.86
C GLY A 102 19.97 1.24 4.03
N ASP A 103 19.28 2.29 3.60
CA ASP A 103 19.71 3.67 3.75
C ASP A 103 19.19 4.26 5.07
N LEU A 104 20.09 4.45 6.03
CA LEU A 104 19.77 4.98 7.36
C LEU A 104 19.24 6.43 7.34
N GLU A 105 19.48 7.18 6.26
CA GLU A 105 18.97 8.54 6.07
C GLU A 105 17.53 8.56 5.51
N PHE A 106 17.02 7.43 5.02
CA PHE A 106 15.70 7.36 4.39
C PHE A 106 14.56 7.80 5.32
N PRO A 107 14.48 7.39 6.61
CA PRO A 107 13.46 7.86 7.53
C PRO A 107 13.47 9.39 7.73
N ASP A 108 14.65 10.01 7.79
CA ASP A 108 14.78 11.46 7.97
C ASP A 108 14.39 12.21 6.70
N ARG A 109 14.70 11.67 5.52
CA ARG A 109 14.23 12.25 4.25
C ARG A 109 12.72 12.20 4.14
N LEU A 110 12.09 11.08 4.49
CA LEU A 110 10.64 10.95 4.43
C LEU A 110 9.93 11.89 5.41
N GLU A 111 10.43 12.00 6.65
CA GLU A 111 9.92 12.97 7.61
C GLU A 111 9.99 14.40 7.07
N ARG A 112 11.14 14.80 6.48
CA ARG A 112 11.27 16.11 5.83
C ARG A 112 10.26 16.32 4.73
N LEU A 113 10.00 15.31 3.87
CA LEU A 113 8.97 15.40 2.83
C LEU A 113 7.59 15.67 3.42
N CYS A 114 7.22 14.97 4.49
CA CYS A 114 5.95 15.18 5.18
C CYS A 114 5.85 16.59 5.77
N VAL A 115 6.92 17.06 6.46
CA VAL A 115 6.97 18.39 7.06
C VAL A 115 6.90 19.48 6.00
N GLU A 116 7.70 19.39 4.92
CA GLU A 116 7.70 20.34 3.81
C GLU A 116 6.33 20.41 3.11
N ALA A 117 5.66 19.28 2.98
CA ALA A 117 4.31 19.20 2.42
C ALA A 117 3.21 19.65 3.40
N GLY A 118 3.48 19.75 4.70
CA GLY A 118 2.47 20.04 5.73
C GLY A 118 1.46 18.90 5.92
N VAL A 119 1.89 17.65 5.69
CA VAL A 119 1.09 16.43 5.89
C VAL A 119 1.58 15.72 7.15
N PRO A 120 0.70 15.41 8.12
CA PRO A 120 1.10 14.65 9.29
C PRO A 120 1.61 13.26 8.90
N ALA A 121 2.77 12.87 9.45
CA ALA A 121 3.44 11.62 9.11
C ALA A 121 2.58 10.37 9.40
N GLU A 122 1.68 10.46 10.36
CA GLU A 122 0.73 9.40 10.74
C GLU A 122 -0.26 9.01 9.63
N HIS A 123 -0.41 9.85 8.60
CA HIS A 123 -1.19 9.52 7.41
C HIS A 123 -0.38 8.79 6.33
N VAL A 124 0.90 8.49 6.58
CA VAL A 124 1.75 7.76 5.64
C VAL A 124 2.04 6.36 6.17
N THR A 125 1.75 5.36 5.36
CA THR A 125 2.11 3.96 5.59
C THR A 125 3.04 3.50 4.47
N LEU A 126 4.17 2.91 4.82
CA LEU A 126 5.06 2.29 3.84
C LEU A 126 4.77 0.79 3.76
N GLU A 127 4.54 0.27 2.56
CA GLU A 127 4.28 -1.15 2.33
C GLU A 127 5.53 -1.85 1.83
N LEU A 128 5.85 -2.98 2.45
CA LEU A 128 7.00 -3.81 2.14
C LEU A 128 6.57 -5.24 1.92
N THR A 129 6.98 -5.84 0.81
CA THR A 129 6.68 -7.25 0.56
C THR A 129 7.31 -8.16 1.63
N GLU A 130 6.67 -9.27 1.91
CA GLU A 130 7.16 -10.27 2.88
C GLU A 130 8.61 -10.68 2.60
N GLY A 131 8.96 -10.94 1.32
CA GLY A 131 10.30 -11.31 0.91
C GLY A 131 11.37 -10.25 1.21
N ALA A 132 10.98 -8.99 1.25
CA ALA A 132 11.85 -7.86 1.56
C ALA A 132 12.42 -7.94 2.98
N THR A 133 11.69 -8.53 3.91
CA THR A 133 12.07 -8.57 5.33
C THR A 133 13.29 -9.47 5.62
N GLN A 134 13.67 -10.34 4.69
CA GLN A 134 14.72 -11.33 4.89
C GLN A 134 16.14 -10.82 4.64
N HIS A 135 16.29 -9.73 3.90
CA HIS A 135 17.58 -9.34 3.33
C HIS A 135 18.10 -7.96 3.77
N VAL A 136 17.38 -7.27 4.64
CA VAL A 136 17.76 -5.90 5.04
C VAL A 136 18.47 -5.91 6.40
N VAL A 137 19.78 -5.65 6.38
CA VAL A 137 20.65 -5.69 7.58
C VAL A 137 20.19 -4.74 8.69
N HIS A 138 19.58 -3.62 8.34
CA HIS A 138 19.16 -2.60 9.29
C HIS A 138 17.63 -2.41 9.35
N LEU A 139 16.86 -3.44 8.94
CA LEU A 139 15.41 -3.34 8.86
C LEU A 139 14.77 -2.91 10.19
N MET A 140 15.18 -3.53 11.30
CA MET A 140 14.67 -3.19 12.62
C MET A 140 14.93 -1.72 12.99
N ASP A 141 16.15 -1.24 12.73
CA ASP A 141 16.52 0.15 13.03
C ASP A 141 15.71 1.12 12.18
N THR A 142 15.64 0.88 10.86
CA THR A 142 14.89 1.71 9.93
C THR A 142 13.40 1.77 10.26
N LEU A 143 12.75 0.62 10.52
CA LEU A 143 11.34 0.57 10.89
C LEU A 143 11.07 1.21 12.24
N THR A 144 11.98 1.06 13.21
CA THR A 144 11.87 1.72 14.52
C THR A 144 11.96 3.24 14.38
N ARG A 145 12.89 3.74 13.56
CA ARG A 145 13.02 5.20 13.29
C ARG A 145 11.79 5.75 12.57
N LEU A 146 11.23 5.02 11.58
CA LEU A 146 9.97 5.39 10.93
C LEU A 146 8.84 5.50 11.96
N ARG A 147 8.70 4.52 12.84
CA ARG A 147 7.69 4.52 13.90
C ARG A 147 7.84 5.68 14.87
N ILE A 148 9.07 6.02 15.30
CA ILE A 148 9.35 7.18 16.17
C ILE A 148 8.92 8.49 15.49
N LYS A 149 9.04 8.58 14.17
CA LYS A 149 8.61 9.73 13.36
C LYS A 149 7.09 9.75 13.05
N GLY A 150 6.36 8.77 13.53
CA GLY A 150 4.92 8.64 13.30
C GLY A 150 4.54 7.98 11.96
N ILE A 151 5.52 7.57 11.14
CA ILE A 151 5.29 6.89 9.86
C ILE A 151 4.98 5.42 10.13
N ARG A 152 3.90 4.90 9.55
CA ARG A 152 3.49 3.51 9.71
C ARG A 152 4.17 2.60 8.68
N ALA A 153 4.25 1.32 9.02
CA ALA A 153 4.75 0.28 8.13
C ALA A 153 3.75 -0.88 8.04
N ALA A 154 3.55 -1.39 6.84
CA ALA A 154 2.74 -2.58 6.56
C ALA A 154 3.61 -3.66 5.92
N ILE A 155 3.33 -4.91 6.26
CA ILE A 155 3.87 -6.07 5.56
C ILE A 155 2.89 -6.50 4.48
N ASP A 156 3.36 -6.58 3.24
CA ASP A 156 2.58 -6.87 2.05
C ASP A 156 2.80 -8.29 1.53
N ASP A 157 1.83 -8.83 0.77
CA ASP A 157 1.84 -10.18 0.19
C ASP A 157 2.05 -11.30 1.22
N PHE A 158 1.56 -11.11 2.47
CA PHE A 158 1.81 -12.05 3.56
C PHE A 158 1.21 -13.43 3.29
N GLY A 159 2.04 -14.46 3.51
CA GLY A 159 1.72 -15.88 3.30
C GLY A 159 2.25 -16.46 2.00
N THR A 160 2.82 -15.63 1.11
CA THR A 160 3.43 -16.11 -0.15
C THR A 160 4.92 -16.40 -0.02
N GLY A 161 5.56 -15.96 1.06
CA GLY A 161 6.99 -16.05 1.32
C GLY A 161 7.37 -16.92 2.52
N TYR A 162 8.53 -16.64 3.08
CA TYR A 162 9.14 -17.41 4.18
C TYR A 162 9.36 -16.55 5.42
N SER A 163 8.53 -15.56 5.70
CA SER A 163 8.67 -14.80 6.95
C SER A 163 8.46 -15.69 8.16
N SER A 164 9.41 -15.67 9.08
CA SER A 164 9.21 -16.38 10.33
C SER A 164 8.27 -15.60 11.24
N LEU A 165 7.40 -16.31 11.98
CA LEU A 165 6.57 -15.69 13.02
C LEU A 165 7.39 -14.89 14.04
N LEU A 166 8.66 -15.25 14.22
CA LEU A 166 9.58 -14.53 15.07
C LEU A 166 9.92 -13.15 14.53
N GLN A 167 10.16 -13.04 13.21
CA GLN A 167 10.41 -11.75 12.54
C GLN A 167 9.17 -10.85 12.62
N LEU A 168 7.98 -11.40 12.31
CA LEU A 168 6.73 -10.65 12.39
C LEU A 168 6.52 -10.07 13.81
N ARG A 169 6.82 -10.84 14.86
CA ARG A 169 6.73 -10.38 16.24
C ARG A 169 7.74 -9.31 16.61
N GLN A 170 8.93 -9.34 16.02
CA GLN A 170 10.02 -8.43 16.37
C GLN A 170 9.97 -7.10 15.61
N LEU A 171 9.47 -7.12 14.38
CA LEU A 171 9.44 -5.94 13.53
C LEU A 171 8.22 -5.06 13.88
N PRO A 172 8.39 -3.73 13.96
CA PRO A 172 7.34 -2.83 14.41
C PRO A 172 6.33 -2.46 13.30
N PHE A 173 5.76 -3.49 12.66
CA PHE A 173 4.67 -3.29 11.70
C PHE A 173 3.37 -2.88 12.39
N ASN A 174 2.56 -2.09 11.68
CA ASN A 174 1.25 -1.62 12.12
C ASN A 174 0.11 -2.34 11.40
N GLU A 175 0.36 -2.86 10.20
CA GLU A 175 -0.62 -3.47 9.31
C GLU A 175 -0.04 -4.73 8.66
N LEU A 176 -0.88 -5.74 8.46
CA LEU A 176 -0.59 -6.93 7.70
C LEU A 176 -1.59 -7.02 6.54
N LYS A 177 -1.08 -7.17 5.30
CA LYS A 177 -1.91 -7.34 4.11
C LYS A 177 -1.91 -8.81 3.70
N ILE A 178 -3.11 -9.39 3.63
CA ILE A 178 -3.32 -10.78 3.19
C ILE A 178 -3.36 -10.78 1.66
N ASP A 179 -2.45 -11.55 1.03
CA ASP A 179 -2.37 -11.65 -0.42
C ASP A 179 -3.68 -12.14 -1.05
N LYS A 180 -4.00 -11.57 -2.19
CA LYS A 180 -5.21 -11.88 -2.99
C LYS A 180 -5.38 -13.36 -3.31
N TRP A 181 -4.29 -14.14 -3.38
CA TRP A 181 -4.37 -15.57 -3.68
C TRP A 181 -5.19 -16.31 -2.62
N PHE A 182 -4.94 -16.03 -1.32
CA PHE A 182 -5.71 -16.62 -0.24
C PHE A 182 -7.16 -16.13 -0.24
N VAL A 183 -7.36 -14.82 -0.48
CA VAL A 183 -8.69 -14.21 -0.50
C VAL A 183 -9.55 -14.83 -1.59
N THR A 184 -9.05 -14.94 -2.82
CA THR A 184 -9.78 -15.51 -3.97
C THR A 184 -10.15 -16.98 -3.76
N ASP A 185 -9.29 -17.76 -3.10
CA ASP A 185 -9.53 -19.19 -2.87
C ASP A 185 -10.39 -19.45 -1.62
N SER A 186 -10.57 -18.47 -0.75
CA SER A 186 -11.19 -18.59 0.58
C SER A 186 -12.62 -19.09 0.57
N THR A 187 -13.37 -18.78 -0.49
CA THR A 187 -14.78 -19.20 -0.65
C THR A 187 -14.94 -20.60 -1.23
N ARG A 188 -13.84 -21.20 -1.71
CA ARG A 188 -13.81 -22.52 -2.36
C ARG A 188 -13.04 -23.56 -1.56
N SER A 189 -12.08 -23.11 -0.73
CA SER A 189 -11.18 -23.95 0.06
C SER A 189 -11.37 -23.68 1.55
N ALA A 190 -11.75 -24.70 2.31
CA ALA A 190 -11.82 -24.60 3.75
C ALA A 190 -10.44 -24.34 4.39
N ASP A 191 -9.37 -24.85 3.75
CA ASP A 191 -8.00 -24.65 4.21
C ASP A 191 -7.58 -23.18 4.03
N SER A 192 -7.88 -22.57 2.87
CA SER A 192 -7.61 -21.14 2.63
C SER A 192 -8.40 -20.24 3.58
N ALA A 193 -9.68 -20.58 3.84
CA ALA A 193 -10.49 -19.88 4.82
C ALA A 193 -9.93 -19.98 6.25
N LEU A 194 -9.44 -21.16 6.65
CA LEU A 194 -8.79 -21.38 7.94
C LEU A 194 -7.48 -20.60 8.06
N ILE A 195 -6.67 -20.56 6.99
CA ILE A 195 -5.43 -19.79 6.94
C ILE A 195 -5.71 -18.30 7.13
N ILE A 196 -6.67 -17.73 6.39
CA ILE A 196 -7.07 -16.32 6.55
C ILE A 196 -7.47 -16.02 7.99
N HIS A 197 -8.36 -16.84 8.58
CA HIS A 197 -8.79 -16.64 9.97
C HIS A 197 -7.61 -16.67 10.94
N SER A 198 -6.70 -17.63 10.76
CA SER A 198 -5.49 -17.75 11.58
C SER A 198 -4.54 -16.55 11.43
N ILE A 199 -4.41 -15.99 10.22
CA ILE A 199 -3.60 -14.79 9.95
C ILE A 199 -4.21 -13.57 10.64
N ILE A 200 -5.54 -13.40 10.57
CA ILE A 200 -6.26 -12.30 11.23
C ILE A 200 -6.05 -12.36 12.75
N ASP A 201 -6.29 -13.52 13.36
CA ASP A 201 -6.09 -13.72 14.80
C ASP A 201 -4.65 -13.45 15.23
N LEU A 202 -3.67 -13.93 14.45
CA LEU A 202 -2.26 -13.70 14.70
C LEU A 202 -1.91 -12.20 14.65
N ALA A 203 -2.33 -11.51 13.60
CA ALA A 203 -2.05 -10.08 13.42
C ALA A 203 -2.67 -9.25 14.56
N HIS A 204 -3.93 -9.52 14.91
CA HIS A 204 -4.57 -8.86 16.05
C HIS A 204 -3.87 -9.16 17.38
N GLY A 205 -3.44 -10.41 17.59
CA GLY A 205 -2.64 -10.80 18.77
C GLY A 205 -1.29 -10.09 18.88
N LEU A 206 -0.76 -9.60 17.76
CA LEU A 206 0.46 -8.78 17.66
C LEU A 206 0.19 -7.28 17.64
N GLY A 207 -1.09 -6.85 17.69
CA GLY A 207 -1.49 -5.44 17.70
C GLY A 207 -1.45 -4.76 16.34
N MET A 208 -1.51 -5.54 15.25
CA MET A 208 -1.57 -5.05 13.87
C MET A 208 -3.01 -5.07 13.35
N SER A 209 -3.38 -4.13 12.49
CA SER A 209 -4.57 -4.21 11.66
C SER A 209 -4.35 -5.14 10.46
N VAL A 210 -5.44 -5.64 9.87
CA VAL A 210 -5.38 -6.55 8.73
C VAL A 210 -6.14 -5.97 7.54
N THR A 211 -5.47 -5.91 6.39
CA THR A 211 -6.08 -5.60 5.09
C THR A 211 -6.15 -6.85 4.24
N ALA A 212 -7.34 -7.20 3.76
CA ALA A 212 -7.52 -8.26 2.76
C ALA A 212 -7.47 -7.66 1.36
N GLU A 213 -6.59 -8.19 0.52
CA GLU A 213 -6.39 -7.74 -0.85
C GLU A 213 -7.17 -8.55 -1.87
N GLY A 214 -7.42 -7.93 -3.02
CA GLY A 214 -8.04 -8.61 -4.17
C GLY A 214 -9.48 -9.05 -3.94
N VAL A 215 -10.20 -8.45 -2.98
CA VAL A 215 -11.62 -8.75 -2.72
C VAL A 215 -12.42 -8.42 -3.97
N ALA A 216 -12.95 -9.46 -4.64
CA ALA A 216 -13.63 -9.36 -5.93
C ALA A 216 -15.11 -9.75 -5.87
N SER A 217 -15.54 -10.46 -4.81
CA SER A 217 -16.91 -10.93 -4.68
C SER A 217 -17.53 -10.60 -3.32
N GLU A 218 -18.87 -10.52 -3.31
CA GLU A 218 -19.67 -10.36 -2.08
C GLU A 218 -19.41 -11.50 -1.08
N ALA A 219 -19.21 -12.73 -1.58
CA ALA A 219 -18.96 -13.89 -0.73
C ALA A 219 -17.62 -13.81 0.00
N GLU A 220 -16.57 -13.33 -0.67
CA GLU A 220 -15.27 -13.06 -0.05
C GLU A 220 -15.39 -11.96 1.00
N PHE A 221 -16.07 -10.86 0.64
CA PHE A 221 -16.29 -9.74 1.56
C PHE A 221 -17.02 -10.20 2.84
N ASP A 222 -18.11 -10.96 2.73
CA ASP A 222 -18.88 -11.44 3.87
C ASP A 222 -18.09 -12.45 4.72
N LEU A 223 -17.24 -13.27 4.10
CA LEU A 223 -16.36 -14.19 4.81
C LEU A 223 -15.34 -13.42 5.68
N LEU A 224 -14.67 -12.44 5.09
CA LEU A 224 -13.67 -11.61 5.74
C LEU A 224 -14.28 -10.78 6.89
N ALA A 225 -15.48 -10.22 6.68
CA ALA A 225 -16.23 -9.52 7.72
C ALA A 225 -16.53 -10.43 8.92
N ARG A 226 -16.98 -11.69 8.67
CA ARG A 226 -17.21 -12.67 9.74
C ARG A 226 -15.96 -13.07 10.51
N TYR A 227 -14.81 -13.07 9.86
CA TYR A 227 -13.51 -13.35 10.49
C TYR A 227 -12.89 -12.13 11.20
N GLY A 228 -13.59 -10.98 11.16
CA GLY A 228 -13.13 -9.76 11.84
C GLY A 228 -11.97 -9.08 11.17
N CYS A 229 -11.77 -9.25 9.84
CA CYS A 229 -10.81 -8.46 9.08
C CYS A 229 -11.10 -6.97 9.22
N ASP A 230 -10.09 -6.14 9.29
CA ASP A 230 -10.28 -4.69 9.53
C ASP A 230 -10.56 -3.94 8.23
N LEU A 231 -9.79 -4.19 7.18
CA LEU A 231 -9.83 -3.45 5.92
C LEU A 231 -9.97 -4.39 4.72
N ALA A 232 -10.67 -3.93 3.71
CA ALA A 232 -10.78 -4.59 2.41
C ALA A 232 -10.29 -3.69 1.29
N GLN A 233 -9.61 -4.28 0.31
CA GLN A 233 -9.19 -3.66 -0.93
C GLN A 233 -9.40 -4.62 -2.09
N GLY A 234 -9.95 -4.15 -3.22
CA GLY A 234 -10.17 -5.00 -4.39
C GLY A 234 -11.24 -4.47 -5.34
N GLU A 235 -11.48 -5.22 -6.40
CA GLU A 235 -12.39 -4.84 -7.50
C GLU A 235 -13.83 -4.64 -7.04
N LEU A 236 -14.27 -5.40 -6.03
CA LEU A 236 -15.62 -5.25 -5.46
C LEU A 236 -15.82 -3.84 -4.91
N ILE A 237 -14.78 -3.23 -4.34
CA ILE A 237 -14.83 -1.89 -3.79
C ILE A 237 -14.62 -0.89 -4.92
N ALA A 238 -13.42 -0.87 -5.49
CA ALA A 238 -13.07 -0.05 -6.64
C ALA A 238 -11.73 -0.47 -7.26
N MET A 239 -11.59 -0.26 -8.56
CA MET A 239 -10.30 -0.32 -9.24
C MET A 239 -9.45 0.91 -8.89
N PRO A 240 -8.11 0.83 -9.01
CA PRO A 240 -7.24 2.01 -8.87
C PRO A 240 -7.64 3.12 -9.85
N MET A 241 -7.76 4.35 -9.35
CA MET A 241 -8.22 5.51 -10.13
C MET A 241 -7.39 6.76 -9.86
N ALA A 242 -7.53 7.79 -10.68
CA ALA A 242 -6.89 9.09 -10.45
C ALA A 242 -7.44 9.78 -9.19
N GLY A 243 -6.66 10.70 -8.60
CA GLY A 243 -7.01 11.30 -7.33
C GLY A 243 -8.30 12.15 -7.35
N ASP A 244 -8.59 12.83 -8.43
CA ASP A 244 -9.82 13.59 -8.66
C ASP A 244 -11.03 12.65 -8.86
N ALA A 245 -10.85 11.56 -9.59
CA ALA A 245 -11.86 10.52 -9.74
C ALA A 245 -12.21 9.85 -8.40
N LEU A 246 -11.24 9.67 -7.51
CA LEU A 246 -11.47 9.12 -6.17
C LEU A 246 -12.39 10.02 -5.33
N ALA A 247 -12.17 11.32 -5.32
CA ALA A 247 -13.00 12.26 -4.59
C ALA A 247 -14.47 12.19 -5.05
N HIS A 248 -14.70 12.12 -6.34
CA HIS A 248 -16.04 11.94 -6.91
C HIS A 248 -16.65 10.58 -6.56
N TRP A 249 -15.88 9.51 -6.70
CA TRP A 249 -16.32 8.15 -6.37
C TRP A 249 -16.74 8.02 -4.90
N LEU A 250 -16.02 8.66 -3.96
CA LEU A 250 -16.35 8.66 -2.54
C LEU A 250 -17.73 9.28 -2.24
N LEU A 251 -18.09 10.35 -2.97
CA LEU A 251 -19.39 10.99 -2.84
C LEU A 251 -20.52 10.06 -3.32
N GLU A 252 -20.31 9.38 -4.43
CA GLU A 252 -21.34 8.52 -5.04
C GLU A 252 -21.53 7.19 -4.29
N ASN A 253 -20.42 6.59 -3.81
CA ASN A 253 -20.44 5.20 -3.29
C ASN A 253 -20.36 5.12 -1.77
N GLY A 254 -19.98 6.17 -1.06
CA GLY A 254 -19.78 6.13 0.38
C GLY A 254 -21.04 5.78 1.20
N ALA A 255 -22.24 6.11 0.72
CA ALA A 255 -23.49 5.76 1.39
C ALA A 255 -23.74 4.24 1.35
N ARG A 256 -23.59 3.62 0.18
CA ARG A 256 -23.77 2.18 -0.03
C ARG A 256 -22.98 1.33 0.97
N TRP A 257 -21.70 1.66 1.17
CA TRP A 257 -20.83 0.89 2.04
C TRP A 257 -21.17 1.07 3.53
N ARG A 258 -21.54 2.29 3.94
CA ARG A 258 -22.01 2.54 5.32
C ARG A 258 -23.31 1.80 5.64
N GLU A 259 -24.26 1.75 4.70
CA GLU A 259 -25.49 0.99 4.85
C GLU A 259 -25.24 -0.52 4.97
N ARG A 260 -24.21 -1.02 4.26
CA ARG A 260 -23.80 -2.41 4.34
C ARG A 260 -23.20 -2.75 5.70
N ALA A 261 -22.29 -1.92 6.22
CA ALA A 261 -21.66 -2.12 7.52
C ALA A 261 -22.64 -2.04 8.70
N ALA A 262 -23.79 -1.39 8.52
CA ALA A 262 -24.84 -1.27 9.54
C ALA A 262 -25.78 -2.50 9.61
N ARG A 263 -25.66 -3.47 8.71
CA ARG A 263 -26.46 -4.71 8.66
C ARG A 263 -25.79 -5.85 9.42
#